data_e7a81fb03cbe054f84651f7b6e543f62
#
_entry.id   e7a81fb03cbe054f84651f7b6e543f62
#
_cell.length_a   1.000
_cell.length_b   1.000
_cell.length_c   1.000
_cell.angle_alpha   90.00
_cell.angle_beta   90.00
_cell.angle_gamma   90.00
#
_symmetry.space_group_name_H-M   'P 1'
#
loop_
_entity.id
_entity.type
_entity.pdbx_description
1 polymer ?
#
loop_
_entity_poly.entity_id
_entity_poly.type
_entity_poly.pdbx_seq_one_letter_code
_entity_poly.pdbx_strand_id
1 'polypeptide(L)'
;MEYHDNRLCISMRELVDGGVMTNSNYCQLVARKKMEVVRRGGRGGYALIAVSSLPDAYQDKLKEIYPDPSLEVLLAWLDANYEVDQAAVAYFNDWRNQCGHDHATDAHVKEYVTNASVLNACIKLYNNAKAIQKTMGQRYDWSMMSQAVEGYRMKTGHTLPASMLRFRKKVNEYQRDGYQCLISRKFGNQTSRKVDCLIREKVVTFRMVKLNLLLSIFLITK
;
A
#
# COMPACT_ATOMS: atom_id res chain seq x y z
N MET A 1 -14.04 4.85 -18.98
CA MET A 1 -13.48 3.55 -19.42
C MET A 1 -14.41 2.42 -18.98
N GLU A 2 -14.51 1.33 -19.74
CA GLU A 2 -15.35 0.15 -19.43
C GLU A 2 -14.63 -1.15 -19.79
N TYR A 3 -15.03 -2.28 -19.17
CA TYR A 3 -14.52 -3.59 -19.55
C TYR A 3 -15.42 -4.20 -20.64
N HIS A 4 -14.80 -4.64 -21.74
CA HIS A 4 -15.44 -5.37 -22.82
C HIS A 4 -14.61 -6.61 -23.17
N ASP A 5 -15.22 -7.78 -23.18
CA ASP A 5 -14.54 -9.07 -23.39
C ASP A 5 -13.30 -9.28 -22.50
N ASN A 6 -13.44 -8.92 -21.22
CA ASN A 6 -12.36 -9.02 -20.21
C ASN A 6 -11.12 -8.15 -20.50
N ARG A 7 -11.28 -7.10 -21.31
CA ARG A 7 -10.24 -6.11 -21.63
C ARG A 7 -10.69 -4.72 -21.21
N LEU A 8 -9.79 -3.97 -20.62
CA LEU A 8 -10.05 -2.56 -20.33
C LEU A 8 -10.08 -1.79 -21.66
N CYS A 9 -11.20 -1.16 -21.93
CA CYS A 9 -11.47 -0.42 -23.14
C CYS A 9 -11.83 1.04 -22.83
N ILE A 10 -11.52 1.91 -23.76
CA ILE A 10 -11.93 3.31 -23.74
C ILE A 10 -12.66 3.64 -25.03
N SER A 11 -13.69 4.50 -24.94
CA SER A 11 -14.38 4.96 -26.11
C SER A 11 -13.56 6.00 -26.89
N MET A 12 -13.74 6.04 -28.20
CA MET A 12 -13.14 7.07 -29.05
C MET A 12 -13.49 8.48 -28.56
N ARG A 13 -14.71 8.67 -28.07
CA ARG A 13 -15.13 9.95 -27.52
C ARG A 13 -14.34 10.37 -26.28
N GLU A 14 -14.18 9.47 -25.31
CA GLU A 14 -13.38 9.74 -24.10
C GLU A 14 -11.91 10.03 -24.44
N LEU A 15 -11.34 9.33 -25.45
CA LEU A 15 -9.96 9.59 -25.90
C LEU A 15 -9.78 11.01 -26.47
N VAL A 16 -10.76 11.48 -27.24
CA VAL A 16 -10.67 12.78 -27.92
C VAL A 16 -11.15 13.90 -27.01
N ASP A 17 -12.34 13.79 -26.41
CA ASP A 17 -12.94 14.82 -25.55
C ASP A 17 -12.13 14.99 -24.24
N GLY A 18 -11.55 13.89 -23.72
CA GLY A 18 -10.65 13.91 -22.58
C GLY A 18 -9.25 14.47 -22.88
N GLY A 19 -8.96 14.84 -24.13
CA GLY A 19 -7.68 15.44 -24.51
C GLY A 19 -6.48 14.47 -24.50
N VAL A 20 -6.73 13.16 -24.44
CA VAL A 20 -5.66 12.15 -24.52
C VAL A 20 -4.98 12.20 -25.87
N MET A 21 -5.78 12.28 -26.96
CA MET A 21 -5.28 12.43 -28.33
C MET A 21 -6.26 13.26 -29.19
N THR A 22 -5.75 13.73 -30.32
CA THR A 22 -6.59 14.42 -31.33
C THR A 22 -7.33 13.39 -32.19
N ASN A 23 -8.49 13.79 -32.74
CA ASN A 23 -9.26 12.94 -33.67
C ASN A 23 -8.41 12.52 -34.89
N SER A 24 -7.54 13.44 -35.40
CA SER A 24 -6.64 13.14 -36.51
C SER A 24 -5.67 12.01 -36.15
N ASN A 25 -5.04 12.06 -34.98
CA ASN A 25 -4.13 11.00 -34.50
C ASN A 25 -4.87 9.67 -34.32
N TYR A 26 -6.10 9.70 -33.75
CA TYR A 26 -6.94 8.53 -33.63
C TYR A 26 -7.16 7.85 -34.99
N CYS A 27 -7.63 8.61 -35.99
CA CYS A 27 -7.86 8.09 -37.34
C CYS A 27 -6.60 7.49 -37.97
N GLN A 28 -5.45 8.15 -37.81
CA GLN A 28 -4.15 7.67 -38.35
C GLN A 28 -3.69 6.36 -37.68
N LEU A 29 -3.83 6.26 -36.36
CA LEU A 29 -3.41 5.06 -35.61
C LEU A 29 -4.30 3.86 -35.93
N VAL A 30 -5.61 4.07 -36.08
CA VAL A 30 -6.55 3.03 -36.52
C VAL A 30 -6.25 2.60 -37.96
N ALA A 31 -6.06 3.56 -38.90
CA ALA A 31 -5.76 3.24 -40.29
C ALA A 31 -4.44 2.46 -40.45
N ARG A 32 -3.43 2.77 -39.60
CA ARG A 32 -2.15 2.07 -39.57
C ARG A 32 -2.18 0.76 -38.76
N LYS A 33 -3.34 0.35 -38.25
CA LYS A 33 -3.51 -0.84 -37.38
C LYS A 33 -2.60 -0.83 -36.14
N LYS A 34 -2.26 0.35 -35.62
CA LYS A 34 -1.44 0.53 -34.41
C LYS A 34 -2.27 0.55 -33.13
N MET A 35 -3.60 0.53 -33.25
CA MET A 35 -4.57 0.39 -32.15
C MET A 35 -5.58 -0.67 -32.49
N GLU A 36 -5.98 -1.45 -31.48
CA GLU A 36 -6.99 -2.49 -31.62
C GLU A 36 -8.37 -1.90 -31.29
N VAL A 37 -9.27 -1.89 -32.29
CA VAL A 37 -10.67 -1.51 -32.11
C VAL A 37 -11.45 -2.78 -31.76
N VAL A 38 -11.81 -2.94 -30.49
CA VAL A 38 -12.55 -4.11 -29.97
C VAL A 38 -13.98 -4.10 -30.44
N ARG A 39 -14.63 -2.93 -30.43
CA ARG A 39 -15.99 -2.73 -30.94
C ARG A 39 -16.02 -1.51 -31.86
N ARG A 40 -16.55 -1.68 -33.07
CA ARG A 40 -16.74 -0.55 -33.99
C ARG A 40 -17.88 0.34 -33.52
N GLY A 41 -17.77 1.64 -33.72
CA GLY A 41 -18.84 2.58 -33.52
C GLY A 41 -20.00 2.35 -34.50
N GLY A 42 -21.22 2.64 -34.06
CA GLY A 42 -22.44 2.49 -34.87
C GLY A 42 -23.62 3.19 -34.22
N ARG A 43 -24.85 2.89 -34.69
CA ARG A 43 -26.09 3.45 -34.11
C ARG A 43 -26.15 3.13 -32.61
N GLY A 44 -26.00 4.15 -31.78
CA GLY A 44 -26.14 4.01 -30.31
C GLY A 44 -24.83 3.80 -29.51
N GLY A 45 -23.65 3.84 -30.15
CA GLY A 45 -22.38 3.70 -29.37
C GLY A 45 -21.14 4.15 -30.12
N TYR A 46 -20.16 4.58 -29.37
CA TYR A 46 -18.83 4.91 -29.89
C TYR A 46 -17.96 3.66 -30.05
N ALA A 47 -16.93 3.77 -30.89
CA ALA A 47 -15.93 2.71 -31.02
C ALA A 47 -15.20 2.53 -29.68
N LEU A 48 -14.94 1.26 -29.30
CA LEU A 48 -14.16 0.90 -28.13
C LEU A 48 -12.78 0.42 -28.56
N ILE A 49 -11.76 0.95 -27.92
CA ILE A 49 -10.36 0.69 -28.16
C ILE A 49 -9.75 0.00 -26.94
N ALA A 50 -9.01 -1.08 -27.15
CA ALA A 50 -8.29 -1.74 -26.08
C ALA A 50 -7.18 -0.81 -25.55
N VAL A 51 -7.22 -0.49 -24.25
CA VAL A 51 -6.22 0.40 -23.60
C VAL A 51 -4.81 -0.16 -23.77
N SER A 52 -4.64 -1.47 -23.68
CA SER A 52 -3.36 -2.15 -23.85
C SER A 52 -2.77 -2.02 -25.26
N SER A 53 -3.57 -1.66 -26.27
CA SER A 53 -3.11 -1.45 -27.64
C SER A 53 -2.68 -0.02 -27.94
N LEU A 54 -2.91 0.92 -27.01
CA LEU A 54 -2.49 2.30 -27.17
C LEU A 54 -0.97 2.41 -27.05
N PRO A 55 -0.32 3.31 -27.84
CA PRO A 55 1.08 3.65 -27.61
C PRO A 55 1.32 4.17 -26.18
N ASP A 56 2.48 3.84 -25.59
CA ASP A 56 2.81 4.10 -24.17
C ASP A 56 2.56 5.56 -23.75
N ALA A 57 2.93 6.53 -24.58
CA ALA A 57 2.70 7.94 -24.29
C ALA A 57 1.21 8.33 -24.10
N TYR A 58 0.30 7.60 -24.76
CA TYR A 58 -1.14 7.80 -24.58
C TYR A 58 -1.69 7.00 -23.42
N GLN A 59 -1.10 5.82 -23.14
CA GLN A 59 -1.46 5.07 -21.93
C GLN A 59 -1.13 5.85 -20.65
N ASP A 60 0.02 6.51 -20.60
CA ASP A 60 0.43 7.30 -19.43
C ASP A 60 -0.49 8.51 -19.21
N LYS A 61 -0.81 9.27 -20.29
CA LYS A 61 -1.81 10.32 -20.21
C LYS A 61 -3.20 9.82 -19.78
N LEU A 62 -3.56 8.63 -20.26
CA LEU A 62 -4.85 8.03 -19.92
C LEU A 62 -4.94 7.70 -18.43
N LYS A 63 -3.87 7.16 -17.82
CA LYS A 63 -3.83 6.85 -16.39
C LYS A 63 -3.96 8.10 -15.52
N GLU A 64 -3.45 9.25 -15.99
CA GLU A 64 -3.58 10.52 -15.29
C GLU A 64 -5.02 11.07 -15.33
N ILE A 65 -5.70 10.91 -16.46
CA ILE A 65 -7.04 11.51 -16.69
C ILE A 65 -8.15 10.56 -16.23
N TYR A 66 -7.98 9.27 -16.48
CA TYR A 66 -8.95 8.22 -16.18
C TYR A 66 -8.30 7.11 -15.36
N PRO A 67 -8.42 7.13 -14.04
CA PRO A 67 -7.98 6.02 -13.19
C PRO A 67 -8.71 4.73 -13.57
N ASP A 68 -8.08 3.59 -13.34
CA ASP A 68 -8.68 2.28 -13.62
C ASP A 68 -9.94 2.10 -12.76
N PRO A 69 -11.14 1.94 -13.36
CA PRO A 69 -12.38 1.79 -12.61
C PRO A 69 -12.37 0.57 -11.69
N SER A 70 -11.59 -0.46 -11.99
CA SER A 70 -11.43 -1.62 -11.12
C SER A 70 -10.65 -1.28 -9.86
N LEU A 71 -9.65 -0.41 -9.98
CA LEU A 71 -8.89 0.07 -8.82
C LEU A 71 -9.76 0.89 -7.89
N GLU A 72 -10.63 1.75 -8.43
CA GLU A 72 -11.59 2.52 -7.64
C GLU A 72 -12.58 1.62 -6.88
N VAL A 73 -13.10 0.57 -7.51
CA VAL A 73 -13.98 -0.41 -6.86
C VAL A 73 -13.25 -1.12 -5.71
N LEU A 74 -11.98 -1.52 -5.93
CA LEU A 74 -11.18 -2.16 -4.88
C LEU A 74 -10.87 -1.20 -3.72
N LEU A 75 -10.55 0.06 -4.02
CA LEU A 75 -10.30 1.09 -3.00
C LEU A 75 -11.57 1.38 -2.18
N ALA A 76 -12.71 1.55 -2.84
CA ALA A 76 -13.99 1.76 -2.18
C ALA A 76 -14.37 0.55 -1.30
N TRP A 77 -14.09 -0.66 -1.77
CA TRP A 77 -14.33 -1.87 -1.00
C TRP A 77 -13.42 -1.96 0.23
N LEU A 78 -12.13 -1.68 0.07
CA LEU A 78 -11.18 -1.63 1.20
C LEU A 78 -11.64 -0.61 2.24
N ASP A 79 -12.08 0.56 1.79
CA ASP A 79 -12.56 1.62 2.67
C ASP A 79 -13.80 1.21 3.47
N ALA A 80 -14.77 0.59 2.81
CA ALA A 80 -15.99 0.11 3.44
C ALA A 80 -15.77 -1.04 4.43
N ASN A 81 -14.67 -1.80 4.30
CA ASN A 81 -14.37 -2.97 5.12
C ASN A 81 -13.16 -2.78 6.04
N TYR A 82 -12.57 -1.58 6.05
CA TYR A 82 -11.50 -1.25 6.97
C TYR A 82 -12.06 -0.97 8.36
N GLU A 83 -11.61 -1.75 9.31
CA GLU A 83 -11.92 -1.59 10.73
C GLU A 83 -10.62 -1.73 11.53
N VAL A 84 -10.46 -0.91 12.58
CA VAL A 84 -9.31 -1.04 13.47
C VAL A 84 -9.42 -2.36 14.23
N ASP A 85 -8.42 -3.20 14.10
CA ASP A 85 -8.36 -4.51 14.75
C ASP A 85 -8.07 -4.36 16.25
N GLN A 86 -9.12 -4.47 17.06
CA GLN A 86 -9.02 -4.34 18.52
C GLN A 86 -8.20 -5.48 19.15
N ALA A 87 -8.23 -6.68 18.57
CA ALA A 87 -7.40 -7.79 19.03
C ALA A 87 -5.92 -7.52 18.77
N ALA A 88 -5.58 -6.90 17.64
CA ALA A 88 -4.22 -6.43 17.36
C ALA A 88 -3.78 -5.34 18.36
N VAL A 89 -4.68 -4.41 18.71
CA VAL A 89 -4.38 -3.38 19.73
C VAL A 89 -4.01 -4.03 21.06
N ALA A 90 -4.81 -4.97 21.53
CA ALA A 90 -4.53 -5.71 22.77
C ALA A 90 -3.20 -6.46 22.68
N TYR A 91 -3.01 -7.25 21.60
CA TYR A 91 -1.80 -8.04 21.37
C TYR A 91 -0.52 -7.20 21.38
N PHE A 92 -0.47 -6.09 20.64
CA PHE A 92 0.75 -5.27 20.53
C PHE A 92 1.00 -4.43 21.80
N ASN A 93 -0.02 -4.07 22.56
CA ASN A 93 0.16 -3.46 23.87
C ASN A 93 0.74 -4.46 24.88
N ASP A 94 0.22 -5.70 24.91
CA ASP A 94 0.75 -6.75 25.75
C ASP A 94 2.19 -7.12 25.37
N TRP A 95 2.46 -7.26 24.07
CA TRP A 95 3.81 -7.48 23.55
C TRP A 95 4.79 -6.39 24.02
N ARG A 96 4.39 -5.12 23.95
CA ARG A 96 5.22 -4.00 24.44
C ARG A 96 5.51 -4.12 25.93
N ASN A 97 4.50 -4.46 26.72
CA ASN A 97 4.61 -4.50 28.17
C ASN A 97 5.42 -5.74 28.65
N GLN A 98 5.24 -6.90 28.03
CA GLN A 98 5.90 -8.16 28.45
C GLN A 98 7.37 -8.23 28.08
N CYS A 99 7.75 -7.64 26.96
CA CYS A 99 9.11 -7.83 26.43
C CYS A 99 10.17 -6.92 27.03
N GLY A 100 9.83 -6.02 27.98
CA GLY A 100 10.80 -5.06 28.56
C GLY A 100 11.50 -4.24 27.48
N HIS A 101 10.82 -4.10 26.31
CA HIS A 101 11.38 -3.36 25.18
C HIS A 101 11.20 -1.87 25.39
N ASP A 102 12.10 -1.26 26.16
CA ASP A 102 12.18 0.19 26.38
C ASP A 102 12.20 1.01 25.08
N HIS A 103 12.29 0.33 23.94
CA HIS A 103 12.35 0.93 22.60
C HIS A 103 11.05 0.76 21.80
N ALA A 104 10.05 0.02 22.29
CA ALA A 104 8.74 -0.10 21.65
C ALA A 104 7.91 1.15 21.96
N THR A 105 7.81 2.04 20.99
CA THR A 105 7.05 3.29 21.11
C THR A 105 5.59 3.08 20.69
N ASP A 106 4.70 4.02 21.09
CA ASP A 106 3.32 4.03 20.60
C ASP A 106 3.22 4.08 19.07
N ALA A 107 4.20 4.70 18.42
CA ALA A 107 4.28 4.73 16.96
C ALA A 107 4.44 3.33 16.35
N HIS A 108 5.25 2.45 16.96
CA HIS A 108 5.39 1.06 16.50
C HIS A 108 4.09 0.27 16.70
N VAL A 109 3.44 0.43 17.85
CA VAL A 109 2.14 -0.22 18.11
C VAL A 109 1.12 0.22 17.09
N LYS A 110 0.99 1.54 16.85
CA LYS A 110 0.10 2.11 15.85
C LYS A 110 0.38 1.57 14.45
N GLU A 111 1.65 1.51 14.05
CA GLU A 111 2.06 0.96 12.75
C GLU A 111 1.62 -0.50 12.59
N TYR A 112 1.89 -1.35 13.58
CA TYR A 112 1.56 -2.77 13.52
C TYR A 112 0.05 -3.01 13.53
N VAL A 113 -0.71 -2.26 14.33
CA VAL A 113 -2.17 -2.30 14.35
C VAL A 113 -2.75 -1.87 13.00
N THR A 114 -2.24 -0.79 12.42
CA THR A 114 -2.68 -0.32 11.09
C THR A 114 -2.40 -1.38 10.03
N ASN A 115 -1.20 -1.96 10.03
CA ASN A 115 -0.84 -3.03 9.10
C ASN A 115 -1.75 -4.27 9.26
N ALA A 116 -2.07 -4.69 10.49
CA ALA A 116 -3.00 -5.78 10.76
C ALA A 116 -4.40 -5.47 10.22
N SER A 117 -4.91 -4.29 10.48
CA SER A 117 -6.24 -3.84 10.04
C SER A 117 -6.37 -3.84 8.51
N VAL A 118 -5.34 -3.34 7.80
CA VAL A 118 -5.31 -3.37 6.33
C VAL A 118 -5.23 -4.80 5.81
N LEU A 119 -4.40 -5.67 6.42
CA LEU A 119 -4.31 -7.08 6.02
C LEU A 119 -5.63 -7.83 6.24
N ASN A 120 -6.34 -7.57 7.33
CA ASN A 120 -7.67 -8.14 7.58
C ASN A 120 -8.67 -7.72 6.50
N ALA A 121 -8.69 -6.44 6.10
CA ALA A 121 -9.51 -5.97 4.99
C ALA A 121 -9.14 -6.67 3.67
N CYS A 122 -7.84 -6.85 3.39
CA CYS A 122 -7.38 -7.58 2.20
C CYS A 122 -7.79 -9.06 2.20
N ILE A 123 -7.76 -9.72 3.36
CA ILE A 123 -8.19 -11.12 3.49
C ILE A 123 -9.71 -11.23 3.29
N LYS A 124 -10.49 -10.30 3.86
CA LYS A 124 -11.93 -10.20 3.58
C LYS A 124 -12.20 -10.02 2.08
N LEU A 125 -11.43 -9.14 1.41
CA LEU A 125 -11.48 -8.92 -0.04
C LEU A 125 -11.21 -10.22 -0.81
N TYR A 126 -10.15 -10.93 -0.47
CA TYR A 126 -9.76 -12.19 -1.11
C TYR A 126 -10.84 -13.27 -0.96
N ASN A 127 -11.42 -13.40 0.24
CA ASN A 127 -12.48 -14.37 0.53
C ASN A 127 -13.80 -14.04 -0.21
N ASN A 128 -14.05 -12.76 -0.50
CA ASN A 128 -15.24 -12.29 -1.23
C ASN A 128 -14.97 -12.08 -2.74
N ALA A 129 -13.92 -12.68 -3.28
CA ALA A 129 -13.46 -12.51 -4.65
C ALA A 129 -14.57 -12.63 -5.71
N LYS A 130 -15.44 -13.64 -5.60
CA LYS A 130 -16.52 -13.88 -6.58
C LYS A 130 -17.53 -12.72 -6.65
N ALA A 131 -17.92 -12.16 -5.50
CA ALA A 131 -18.88 -11.06 -5.46
C ALA A 131 -18.26 -9.78 -6.06
N ILE A 132 -17.00 -9.50 -5.72
CA ILE A 132 -16.29 -8.33 -6.21
C ILE A 132 -16.03 -8.43 -7.72
N GLN A 133 -15.62 -9.60 -8.21
CA GLN A 133 -15.44 -9.83 -9.64
C GLN A 133 -16.73 -9.59 -10.43
N LYS A 134 -17.90 -9.97 -9.86
CA LYS A 134 -19.19 -9.68 -10.47
C LYS A 134 -19.46 -8.17 -10.58
N THR A 135 -19.08 -7.41 -9.57
CA THR A 135 -19.23 -5.93 -9.56
C THR A 135 -18.26 -5.26 -10.53
N MET A 136 -17.02 -5.74 -10.58
CA MET A 136 -15.99 -5.22 -11.49
C MET A 136 -16.18 -5.61 -12.94
N GLY A 137 -16.94 -6.67 -13.22
CA GLY A 137 -17.07 -7.25 -14.55
C GLY A 137 -15.83 -8.00 -15.04
N GLN A 138 -14.81 -8.13 -14.20
CA GLN A 138 -13.55 -8.83 -14.50
C GLN A 138 -12.97 -9.55 -13.30
N ARG A 139 -12.03 -10.45 -13.58
CA ARG A 139 -11.25 -11.13 -12.54
C ARG A 139 -10.11 -10.23 -12.07
N TYR A 140 -10.01 -9.96 -10.77
CA TYR A 140 -8.86 -9.28 -10.21
C TYR A 140 -7.77 -10.28 -9.78
N ASP A 141 -6.52 -9.82 -9.79
CA ASP A 141 -5.34 -10.57 -9.40
C ASP A 141 -4.57 -9.90 -8.25
N TRP A 142 -3.48 -10.51 -7.85
CA TRP A 142 -2.60 -9.97 -6.81
C TRP A 142 -1.93 -8.65 -7.19
N SER A 143 -1.76 -8.38 -8.49
CA SER A 143 -1.19 -7.11 -8.96
C SER A 143 -2.16 -5.97 -8.68
N MET A 144 -3.43 -6.13 -9.07
CA MET A 144 -4.49 -5.15 -8.81
C MET A 144 -4.70 -4.94 -7.31
N MET A 145 -4.71 -6.02 -6.52
CA MET A 145 -4.83 -5.93 -5.06
C MET A 145 -3.66 -5.15 -4.46
N SER A 146 -2.43 -5.41 -4.87
CA SER A 146 -1.26 -4.68 -4.33
C SER A 146 -1.26 -3.21 -4.72
N GLN A 147 -1.74 -2.86 -5.92
CA GLN A 147 -1.92 -1.47 -6.36
C GLN A 147 -3.00 -0.76 -5.55
N ALA A 148 -4.13 -1.42 -5.30
CA ALA A 148 -5.20 -0.87 -4.46
C ALA A 148 -4.71 -0.60 -3.03
N VAL A 149 -3.98 -1.55 -2.44
CA VAL A 149 -3.40 -1.38 -1.10
C VAL A 149 -2.37 -0.25 -1.08
N GLU A 150 -1.52 -0.13 -2.11
CA GLU A 150 -0.57 0.99 -2.21
C GLU A 150 -1.29 2.34 -2.30
N GLY A 151 -2.34 2.45 -3.11
CA GLY A 151 -3.19 3.66 -3.15
C GLY A 151 -3.86 3.97 -1.80
N TYR A 152 -4.20 2.93 -1.05
CA TYR A 152 -4.82 3.07 0.27
C TYR A 152 -3.82 3.54 1.36
N ARG A 153 -2.51 3.48 1.10
CA ARG A 153 -1.44 3.95 2.00
C ARG A 153 -1.59 5.41 2.37
N MET A 154 -1.95 6.26 1.42
CA MET A 154 -2.12 7.69 1.67
C MET A 154 -3.18 7.98 2.74
N LYS A 155 -4.21 7.14 2.84
CA LYS A 155 -5.30 7.27 3.80
C LYS A 155 -4.95 6.69 5.17
N THR A 156 -4.33 5.51 5.21
CA THR A 156 -4.10 4.75 6.45
C THR A 156 -2.72 4.93 7.04
N GLY A 157 -1.73 5.28 6.22
CA GLY A 157 -0.33 5.38 6.65
C GLY A 157 0.33 4.01 6.91
N HIS A 158 -0.19 2.91 6.37
CA HIS A 158 0.39 1.58 6.56
C HIS A 158 1.77 1.46 5.90
N THR A 159 2.59 0.53 6.38
CA THR A 159 3.96 0.29 5.89
C THR A 159 4.12 -1.05 5.14
N LEU A 160 3.00 -1.65 4.71
CA LEU A 160 3.01 -2.91 3.98
C LEU A 160 3.79 -2.79 2.66
N PRO A 161 4.40 -3.89 2.15
CA PRO A 161 5.17 -3.86 0.92
C PRO A 161 4.34 -3.47 -0.30
N ALA A 162 4.84 -2.53 -1.14
CA ALA A 162 4.23 -2.13 -2.41
C ALA A 162 4.37 -3.20 -3.51
N SER A 163 5.46 -4.00 -3.48
CA SER A 163 5.71 -5.06 -4.46
C SER A 163 4.71 -6.20 -4.30
N MET A 164 4.04 -6.59 -5.38
CA MET A 164 3.06 -7.68 -5.45
C MET A 164 3.55 -8.98 -4.82
N LEU A 165 4.76 -9.42 -5.15
CA LEU A 165 5.32 -10.66 -4.61
C LEU A 165 5.57 -10.59 -3.10
N ARG A 166 6.12 -9.47 -2.62
CA ARG A 166 6.37 -9.25 -1.18
C ARG A 166 5.06 -9.07 -0.41
N PHE A 167 4.10 -8.38 -1.00
CA PHE A 167 2.78 -8.20 -0.41
C PHE A 167 2.04 -9.53 -0.25
N ARG A 168 1.97 -10.35 -1.32
CA ARG A 168 1.38 -11.69 -1.28
C ARG A 168 2.06 -12.57 -0.22
N LYS A 169 3.40 -12.53 -0.17
CA LYS A 169 4.17 -13.25 0.88
C LYS A 169 3.76 -12.78 2.28
N LYS A 170 3.62 -11.46 2.49
CA LYS A 170 3.22 -10.89 3.78
C LYS A 170 1.80 -11.32 4.18
N VAL A 171 0.84 -11.36 3.24
CA VAL A 171 -0.52 -11.87 3.50
C VAL A 171 -0.48 -13.33 3.94
N ASN A 172 0.29 -14.18 3.24
CA ASN A 172 0.42 -15.59 3.59
C ASN A 172 1.11 -15.79 4.95
N GLU A 173 2.16 -15.00 5.26
CA GLU A 173 2.81 -15.02 6.58
C GLU A 173 1.81 -14.61 7.68
N TYR A 174 1.01 -13.57 7.43
CA TYR A 174 0.03 -13.11 8.40
C TYR A 174 -1.08 -14.13 8.66
N GLN A 175 -1.55 -14.84 7.63
CA GLN A 175 -2.52 -15.92 7.80
C GLN A 175 -1.96 -17.11 8.58
N ARG A 176 -0.65 -17.40 8.47
CA ARG A 176 0.00 -18.51 9.17
C ARG A 176 0.45 -18.14 10.58
N ASP A 177 1.13 -17.02 10.74
CA ASP A 177 1.86 -16.66 11.96
C ASP A 177 1.11 -15.55 12.78
N GLY A 178 0.00 -15.01 12.26
CA GLY A 178 -0.78 -13.98 12.91
C GLY A 178 0.00 -12.66 13.08
N TYR A 179 -0.26 -11.95 14.16
CA TYR A 179 0.31 -10.63 14.44
C TYR A 179 1.84 -10.63 14.59
N GLN A 180 2.41 -11.74 15.02
CA GLN A 180 3.86 -11.84 15.24
C GLN A 180 4.70 -11.56 13.99
N CYS A 181 4.18 -11.89 12.79
CA CYS A 181 4.88 -11.62 11.53
C CYS A 181 5.03 -10.13 11.22
N LEU A 182 4.24 -9.25 11.86
CA LEU A 182 4.28 -7.80 11.65
C LEU A 182 5.41 -7.14 12.43
N ILE A 183 5.88 -7.78 13.51
CA ILE A 183 7.00 -7.29 14.30
C ILE A 183 8.27 -7.40 13.47
N SER A 184 9.01 -6.31 13.34
CA SER A 184 10.27 -6.30 12.61
C SER A 184 11.28 -7.26 13.25
N ARG A 185 11.87 -8.16 12.49
CA ARG A 185 12.95 -9.05 12.96
C ARG A 185 14.20 -8.29 13.45
N LYS A 186 14.32 -7.02 13.06
CA LYS A 186 15.39 -6.13 13.52
C LYS A 186 15.06 -5.46 14.84
N PHE A 187 13.82 -5.55 15.31
CA PHE A 187 13.39 -4.98 16.58
C PHE A 187 14.07 -5.73 17.73
N GLY A 188 14.68 -4.97 18.64
CA GLY A 188 15.38 -5.56 19.78
C GLY A 188 16.72 -6.26 19.45
N ASN A 189 17.22 -6.16 18.22
CA ASN A 189 18.50 -6.75 17.85
C ASN A 189 19.67 -6.04 18.57
N GLN A 190 20.15 -6.68 19.64
CA GLN A 190 21.26 -6.17 20.46
C GLN A 190 22.62 -6.36 19.77
N THR A 191 22.75 -7.34 18.87
CA THR A 191 24.02 -7.68 18.20
C THR A 191 24.46 -6.65 17.16
N SER A 192 23.54 -5.82 16.67
CA SER A 192 23.87 -4.73 15.73
C SER A 192 24.17 -3.39 16.43
N ARG A 193 24.12 -3.34 17.76
CA ARG A 193 24.48 -2.13 18.53
C ARG A 193 25.98 -1.95 18.49
N LYS A 194 26.45 -0.81 17.98
CA LYS A 194 27.88 -0.44 17.95
C LYS A 194 28.48 -0.17 19.34
N VAL A 195 27.65 -0.13 20.38
CA VAL A 195 28.06 0.14 21.75
C VAL A 195 27.44 -0.91 22.65
N ASP A 196 28.29 -1.68 23.33
CA ASP A 196 27.87 -2.71 24.29
C ASP A 196 27.14 -2.06 25.49
N CYS A 197 26.18 -2.77 26.07
CA CYS A 197 25.38 -2.30 27.20
C CYS A 197 26.26 -1.86 28.38
N LEU A 198 27.33 -2.62 28.67
CA LEU A 198 28.34 -2.31 29.69
C LEU A 198 29.07 -0.99 29.45
N ILE A 199 29.30 -0.64 28.19
CA ILE A 199 29.94 0.65 27.84
C ILE A 199 28.96 1.79 28.05
N ARG A 200 27.67 1.57 27.77
CA ARG A 200 26.60 2.54 27.97
C ARG A 200 26.44 2.90 29.45
N GLU A 201 26.39 1.90 30.32
CA GLU A 201 26.32 2.10 31.77
C GLU A 201 27.55 2.86 32.27
N LYS A 202 28.75 2.47 31.84
CA LYS A 202 29.98 3.17 32.18
C LYS A 202 30.00 4.63 31.72
N VAL A 203 29.48 4.93 30.53
CA VAL A 203 29.41 6.31 30.02
C VAL A 203 28.40 7.15 30.80
N VAL A 204 27.26 6.56 31.18
CA VAL A 204 26.24 7.24 32.01
C VAL A 204 26.80 7.50 33.40
N THR A 205 27.42 6.51 34.03
CA THR A 205 28.03 6.63 35.35
C THR A 205 29.17 7.68 35.34
N PHE A 206 30.02 7.67 34.32
CA PHE A 206 31.08 8.65 34.17
C PHE A 206 30.56 10.09 34.01
N ARG A 207 29.45 10.26 33.23
CA ARG A 207 28.79 11.57 33.09
C ARG A 207 28.20 12.06 34.42
N MET A 208 27.56 11.18 35.17
CA MET A 208 26.98 11.51 36.47
C MET A 208 28.04 11.87 37.50
N VAL A 209 29.16 11.15 37.56
CA VAL A 209 30.32 11.47 38.45
C VAL A 209 30.92 12.81 38.04
N LYS A 210 31.11 13.08 36.74
CA LYS A 210 31.65 14.37 36.27
C LYS A 210 30.71 15.54 36.59
N LEU A 211 29.39 15.34 36.47
CA LEU A 211 28.39 16.36 36.83
C LEU A 211 28.40 16.67 38.33
N ASN A 212 28.47 15.64 39.17
CA ASN A 212 28.57 15.80 40.63
C ASN A 212 29.85 16.47 41.06
N LEU A 213 30.98 16.19 40.40
CA LEU A 213 32.27 16.86 40.66
C LEU A 213 32.20 18.35 40.29
N LEU A 214 31.59 18.70 39.18
CA LEU A 214 31.40 20.09 38.76
C LEU A 214 30.47 20.84 39.71
N LEU A 215 29.41 20.21 40.21
CA LEU A 215 28.50 20.79 41.19
C LEU A 215 29.19 21.01 42.55
N SER A 216 30.03 20.07 43.00
CA SER A 216 30.80 20.22 44.25
C SER A 216 31.85 21.34 44.16
N ILE A 217 32.52 21.52 43.04
CA ILE A 217 33.45 22.64 42.83
C ILE A 217 32.70 23.99 42.85
N PHE A 218 31.52 24.05 42.25
CA PHE A 218 30.69 25.27 42.21
C PHE A 218 30.16 25.68 43.60
N LEU A 219 29.96 24.70 44.51
CA LEU A 219 29.52 24.95 45.88
C LEU A 219 30.65 25.36 46.85
N ILE A 220 31.92 25.07 46.52
CA ILE A 220 33.11 25.43 47.33
C ILE A 220 33.63 26.82 46.96
N THR A 221 33.25 27.35 45.77
CA THR A 221 33.71 28.69 45.31
C THR A 221 32.73 29.82 45.60
N LYS A 222 31.73 29.58 46.44
CA LYS A 222 30.87 30.60 47.05
C LYS A 222 31.16 30.72 48.52
#